data_c94051bd33bb064881e9c80573c8c95f
#
_entry.id   c94051bd33bb064881e9c80573c8c95f
#
_cell.length_a   1.000
_cell.length_b   1.000
_cell.length_c   1.000
_cell.angle_alpha   90.00
_cell.angle_beta   90.00
_cell.angle_gamma   90.00
#
_symmetry.space_group_name_H-M   'P 1'
#
loop_
_entity.id
_entity.type
_entity.pdbx_description
1 polymer ?
#
loop_
_entity_poly.entity_id
_entity_poly.type
_entity_poly.pdbx_seq_one_letter_code
_entity_poly.pdbx_strand_id
1 'polypeptide(L)'
;MTTNSPKKSKDEMRIDPDLIKKASRDDRKAIITMFQQFIPEAEEIYFAGYLGLQGLWGFGNREFACLTDRRVADITVGRFGKITYQDGYLEHINSTFIYQPSKLWLYLTGITYLLLLAIIVFAVTVGIGSFFTDTLDAAIIIGILLAAITGIFTLGIGLFLLSFIIQIYYRLFKCGIVIAVRGGMPVYIFTNRRLLTRANELIRRLTIAREKRIKLRGVV
;
A
#
# COMPACT_ATOMS: atom_id res chain seq x y z
N MET A 1 32.92 -0.09 37.23
CA MET A 1 31.82 -0.78 36.51
C MET A 1 31.64 -0.12 35.17
N THR A 2 32.29 -0.65 34.14
CA THR A 2 32.21 -0.14 32.77
C THR A 2 31.05 -0.81 32.08
N THR A 3 29.98 -0.05 31.83
CA THR A 3 28.83 -0.51 31.07
C THR A 3 29.24 -0.68 29.60
N ASN A 4 29.46 -1.92 29.18
CA ASN A 4 29.59 -2.28 27.78
C ASN A 4 28.27 -2.02 27.07
N SER A 5 28.13 -0.87 26.45
CA SER A 5 27.11 -0.61 25.43
C SER A 5 27.36 -1.55 24.27
N PRO A 6 26.37 -2.33 23.78
CA PRO A 6 26.56 -3.23 22.65
C PRO A 6 26.97 -2.41 21.43
N LYS A 7 28.14 -2.74 20.86
CA LYS A 7 28.68 -2.18 19.63
C LYS A 7 27.61 -2.37 18.52
N LYS A 8 26.86 -1.32 18.18
CA LYS A 8 25.95 -1.32 17.03
C LYS A 8 26.74 -1.70 15.81
N SER A 9 26.36 -2.79 15.16
CA SER A 9 26.85 -3.16 13.82
C SER A 9 26.65 -1.96 12.90
N LYS A 10 27.76 -1.44 12.34
CA LYS A 10 27.78 -0.25 11.49
C LYS A 10 27.21 -0.48 10.09
N ASP A 11 26.82 -1.72 9.74
CA ASP A 11 26.55 -2.12 8.36
C ASP A 11 25.06 -2.20 8.00
N GLU A 12 24.14 -1.94 8.94
CA GLU A 12 22.71 -1.88 8.63
C GLU A 12 22.27 -0.44 8.42
N MET A 13 21.75 -0.15 7.23
CA MET A 13 21.06 1.09 6.93
C MET A 13 19.77 1.16 7.77
N ARG A 14 19.77 2.03 8.78
CA ARG A 14 18.63 2.20 9.68
C ARG A 14 18.14 3.64 9.65
N ILE A 15 16.88 3.80 9.26
CA ILE A 15 16.17 5.06 9.48
C ILE A 15 15.56 5.00 10.88
N ASP A 16 15.71 6.06 11.65
CA ASP A 16 15.14 6.16 12.99
C ASP A 16 13.62 5.93 12.95
N PRO A 17 13.07 4.99 13.76
CA PRO A 17 11.64 4.73 13.85
C PRO A 17 10.81 5.98 14.18
N ASP A 18 11.32 6.89 15.01
CA ASP A 18 10.62 8.13 15.33
C ASP A 18 10.58 9.09 14.15
N LEU A 19 11.62 9.11 13.33
CA LEU A 19 11.64 9.85 12.08
C LEU A 19 10.61 9.31 11.09
N ILE A 20 10.52 7.97 10.94
CA ILE A 20 9.52 7.31 10.10
C ILE A 20 8.10 7.63 10.57
N LYS A 21 7.87 7.64 11.90
CA LYS A 21 6.57 7.96 12.48
C LYS A 21 6.15 9.41 12.19
N LYS A 22 7.07 10.37 12.32
CA LYS A 22 6.85 11.79 11.98
C LYS A 22 6.62 11.94 10.47
N ALA A 23 7.46 11.35 9.64
CA ALA A 23 7.33 11.35 8.18
C ALA A 23 5.98 10.77 7.72
N SER A 24 5.49 9.70 8.37
CA SER A 24 4.18 9.09 8.08
C SER A 24 2.98 9.98 8.43
N ARG A 25 3.18 11.02 9.24
CA ARG A 25 2.21 12.08 9.52
C ARG A 25 2.32 13.25 8.56
N ASP A 26 3.12 13.08 7.49
CA ASP A 26 3.37 14.10 6.48
C ASP A 26 4.18 15.31 6.99
N ASP A 27 4.99 15.10 8.00
CA ASP A 27 5.96 16.12 8.43
C ASP A 27 7.06 16.24 7.37
N ARG A 28 6.98 17.33 6.58
CA ARG A 28 7.89 17.60 5.48
C ARG A 28 9.36 17.64 5.93
N LYS A 29 9.65 18.18 7.11
CA LYS A 29 11.03 18.23 7.64
C LYS A 29 11.56 16.83 7.89
N ALA A 30 10.75 15.98 8.51
CA ALA A 30 11.12 14.59 8.77
C ALA A 30 11.35 13.80 7.47
N ILE A 31 10.52 14.03 6.44
CA ILE A 31 10.68 13.39 5.13
C ILE A 31 11.97 13.86 4.47
N ILE A 32 12.26 15.17 4.47
CA ILE A 32 13.49 15.73 3.92
C ILE A 32 14.72 15.13 4.63
N THR A 33 14.72 15.08 5.94
CA THR A 33 15.81 14.47 6.73
C THR A 33 16.01 12.99 6.39
N MET A 34 14.92 12.26 6.11
CA MET A 34 15.01 10.88 5.64
C MET A 34 15.76 10.79 4.30
N PHE A 35 15.39 11.64 3.33
CA PHE A 35 16.00 11.61 2.01
C PHE A 35 17.43 12.15 1.99
N GLN A 36 17.79 13.08 2.86
CA GLN A 36 19.14 13.61 3.00
C GLN A 36 20.18 12.55 3.39
N GLN A 37 19.77 11.40 3.88
CA GLN A 37 20.68 10.26 4.11
C GLN A 37 21.14 9.60 2.81
N PHE A 38 20.42 9.81 1.71
CA PHE A 38 20.66 9.16 0.41
C PHE A 38 20.97 10.16 -0.70
N ILE A 39 20.49 11.39 -0.56
CA ILE A 39 20.60 12.45 -1.57
C ILE A 39 21.65 13.46 -1.09
N PRO A 40 22.58 13.89 -1.97
CA PRO A 40 23.56 14.91 -1.65
C PRO A 40 22.93 16.21 -1.16
N GLU A 41 23.52 16.85 -0.16
CA GLU A 41 23.03 18.12 0.41
C GLU A 41 22.95 19.28 -0.60
N ALA A 42 23.76 19.20 -1.67
CA ALA A 42 23.80 20.21 -2.74
C ALA A 42 22.56 20.16 -3.68
N GLU A 43 21.67 19.17 -3.55
CA GLU A 43 20.47 19.06 -4.36
C GLU A 43 19.28 19.78 -3.73
N GLU A 44 18.63 20.65 -4.53
CA GLU A 44 17.44 21.37 -4.10
C GLU A 44 16.20 20.49 -4.16
N ILE A 45 15.48 20.35 -3.05
CA ILE A 45 14.28 19.52 -2.96
C ILE A 45 13.03 20.33 -3.34
N TYR A 46 12.42 19.98 -4.47
CA TYR A 46 11.18 20.60 -4.97
C TYR A 46 9.91 19.98 -4.38
N PHE A 47 9.96 18.68 -4.11
CA PHE A 47 8.85 17.95 -3.52
C PHE A 47 9.38 16.89 -2.56
N ALA A 48 8.73 16.78 -1.41
CA ALA A 48 8.92 15.66 -0.49
C ALA A 48 7.56 15.37 0.15
N GLY A 49 7.10 14.12 0.07
CA GLY A 49 5.76 13.78 0.52
C GLY A 49 5.60 12.31 0.88
N TYR A 50 4.70 12.07 1.83
CA TYR A 50 4.22 10.73 2.14
C TYR A 50 3.13 10.32 1.17
N LEU A 51 3.27 9.16 0.52
CA LEU A 51 2.35 8.64 -0.49
C LEU A 51 1.43 7.55 0.04
N GLY A 52 1.56 7.20 1.29
CA GLY A 52 0.63 6.35 1.98
C GLY A 52 1.17 5.02 2.45
N LEU A 53 0.30 4.31 3.16
CA LEU A 53 0.54 2.96 3.63
C LEU A 53 -0.04 1.98 2.60
N GLN A 54 0.80 1.08 2.13
CA GLN A 54 0.42 -0.04 1.28
C GLN A 54 0.20 -1.28 2.15
N GLY A 55 -0.99 -1.43 2.63
CA GLY A 55 -1.33 -2.55 3.51
C GLY A 55 -2.61 -2.27 4.25
N LEU A 56 -3.02 -3.21 5.11
CA LEU A 56 -4.23 -3.10 5.90
C LEU A 56 -3.91 -3.03 7.39
N TRP A 57 -4.82 -2.41 8.12
CA TRP A 57 -4.80 -2.39 9.59
C TRP A 57 -3.49 -1.81 10.17
N GLY A 58 -2.91 -0.82 9.47
CA GLY A 58 -1.63 -0.24 9.87
C GLY A 58 -0.40 -1.11 9.57
N PHE A 59 -0.61 -2.30 8.99
CA PHE A 59 0.47 -3.20 8.61
C PHE A 59 0.74 -3.13 7.11
N GLY A 60 1.90 -2.65 6.71
CA GLY A 60 2.26 -2.56 5.29
C GLY A 60 3.53 -1.77 5.07
N ASN A 61 3.83 -1.52 3.81
CA ASN A 61 4.94 -0.68 3.40
C ASN A 61 4.49 0.79 3.40
N ARG A 62 5.33 1.67 3.94
CA ARG A 62 5.14 3.12 3.87
C ARG A 62 5.96 3.65 2.72
N GLU A 63 5.31 4.41 1.86
CA GLU A 63 5.90 4.95 0.64
C GLU A 63 6.12 6.45 0.80
N PHE A 64 7.35 6.90 0.49
CA PHE A 64 7.75 8.29 0.53
C PHE A 64 8.41 8.64 -0.79
N ALA A 65 8.05 9.77 -1.38
CA ALA A 65 8.67 10.24 -2.60
C ALA A 65 9.31 11.61 -2.42
N CYS A 66 10.41 11.79 -3.13
CA CYS A 66 11.14 13.05 -3.19
C CYS A 66 11.46 13.38 -4.64
N LEU A 67 11.39 14.65 -4.97
CA LEU A 67 11.82 15.20 -6.24
C LEU A 67 12.83 16.33 -5.96
N THR A 68 14.02 16.18 -6.55
CA THR A 68 15.05 17.22 -6.50
C THR A 68 15.19 17.90 -7.86
N ASP A 69 16.11 18.83 -7.96
CA ASP A 69 16.53 19.46 -9.21
C ASP A 69 17.23 18.49 -10.18
N ARG A 70 17.63 17.28 -9.70
CA ARG A 70 18.41 16.30 -10.47
C ARG A 70 17.76 14.94 -10.61
N ARG A 71 17.03 14.48 -9.60
CA ARG A 71 16.46 13.12 -9.55
C ARG A 71 15.08 13.07 -8.91
N VAL A 72 14.37 12.01 -9.23
CA VAL A 72 13.20 11.55 -8.47
C VAL A 72 13.62 10.34 -7.66
N ALA A 73 13.22 10.29 -6.40
CA ALA A 73 13.59 9.21 -5.49
C ALA A 73 12.38 8.72 -4.72
N ASP A 74 12.39 7.44 -4.38
CA ASP A 74 11.41 6.76 -3.56
C ASP A 74 12.08 6.04 -2.40
N ILE A 75 11.48 6.12 -1.22
CA ILE A 75 11.85 5.33 -0.06
C ILE A 75 10.64 4.51 0.37
N THR A 76 10.77 3.22 0.26
CA THR A 76 9.79 2.27 0.79
C THR A 76 10.28 1.73 2.12
N VAL A 77 9.53 1.97 3.19
CA VAL A 77 9.80 1.40 4.51
C VAL A 77 8.83 0.25 4.77
N GLY A 78 9.35 -0.96 4.73
CA GLY A 78 8.61 -2.19 4.95
C GLY A 78 8.54 -2.61 6.42
N ARG A 79 7.96 -3.78 6.65
CA ARG A 79 7.93 -4.43 7.96
C ARG A 79 9.34 -4.84 8.39
N PHE A 80 9.53 -4.92 9.69
CA PHE A 80 10.78 -5.38 10.31
C PHE A 80 12.02 -4.57 9.91
N GLY A 81 11.82 -3.28 9.57
CA GLY A 81 12.93 -2.38 9.21
C GLY A 81 13.45 -2.54 7.79
N LYS A 82 12.76 -3.27 6.90
CA LYS A 82 13.13 -3.33 5.49
C LYS A 82 13.02 -1.94 4.87
N ILE A 83 14.13 -1.44 4.34
CA ILE A 83 14.20 -0.18 3.63
C ILE A 83 14.59 -0.48 2.18
N THR A 84 13.87 0.10 1.24
CA THR A 84 14.21 0.08 -0.19
C THR A 84 14.28 1.52 -0.67
N TYR A 85 15.40 1.90 -1.25
CA TYR A 85 15.60 3.18 -1.91
C TYR A 85 15.72 2.96 -3.41
N GLN A 86 15.02 3.77 -4.18
CA GLN A 86 15.10 3.80 -5.64
C GLN A 86 15.19 5.24 -6.08
N ASP A 87 16.03 5.51 -7.08
CA ASP A 87 16.09 6.84 -7.68
C ASP A 87 16.25 6.76 -9.21
N GLY A 88 15.95 7.87 -9.85
CA GLY A 88 16.13 8.04 -11.29
C GLY A 88 16.47 9.49 -11.61
N TYR A 89 17.56 9.68 -12.37
CA TYR A 89 17.94 11.02 -12.82
C TYR A 89 16.93 11.57 -13.83
N LEU A 90 16.56 12.85 -13.69
CA LEU A 90 15.58 13.52 -14.54
C LEU A 90 15.93 13.48 -16.02
N GLU A 91 17.21 13.47 -16.33
CA GLU A 91 17.76 13.41 -17.67
C GLU A 91 17.55 12.07 -18.38
N HIS A 92 17.41 11.01 -17.60
CA HIS A 92 17.24 9.65 -18.10
C HIS A 92 15.78 9.19 -18.08
N ILE A 93 14.84 10.05 -17.66
CA ILE A 93 13.42 9.71 -17.66
C ILE A 93 12.90 9.75 -19.09
N ASN A 94 12.43 8.60 -19.59
CA ASN A 94 11.78 8.50 -20.90
C ASN A 94 10.30 8.86 -20.84
N SER A 95 9.58 8.19 -19.93
CA SER A 95 8.12 8.34 -19.80
C SER A 95 7.69 8.11 -18.36
N THR A 96 6.53 8.64 -18.03
CA THR A 96 5.87 8.46 -16.73
C THR A 96 4.47 7.94 -16.96
N PHE A 97 4.08 6.90 -16.23
CA PHE A 97 2.76 6.30 -16.30
C PHE A 97 2.09 6.39 -14.94
N ILE A 98 0.82 6.79 -14.93
CA ILE A 98 -0.03 6.64 -13.76
C ILE A 98 -0.83 5.35 -13.93
N TYR A 99 -0.69 4.45 -12.97
CA TYR A 99 -1.47 3.24 -12.93
C TYR A 99 -2.55 3.34 -11.85
N GLN A 100 -3.79 3.32 -12.29
CA GLN A 100 -4.95 3.31 -11.40
C GLN A 100 -5.88 2.16 -11.83
N PRO A 101 -5.96 1.07 -11.04
CA PRO A 101 -6.85 -0.03 -11.36
C PRO A 101 -8.32 0.38 -11.30
N SER A 102 -9.14 -0.20 -12.17
CA SER A 102 -10.59 0.02 -12.18
C SER A 102 -11.24 -0.45 -10.88
N LYS A 103 -12.21 0.32 -10.37
CA LYS A 103 -13.03 -0.09 -9.23
C LYS A 103 -14.05 -1.18 -9.59
N LEU A 104 -14.39 -1.29 -10.88
CA LEU A 104 -15.41 -2.23 -11.36
C LEU A 104 -15.09 -3.66 -10.94
N TRP A 105 -13.85 -4.09 -11.14
CA TRP A 105 -13.40 -5.43 -10.74
C TRP A 105 -13.52 -5.70 -9.25
N LEU A 106 -13.28 -4.68 -8.41
CA LEU A 106 -13.45 -4.82 -6.97
C LEU A 106 -14.92 -5.04 -6.60
N TYR A 107 -15.82 -4.24 -7.20
CA TYR A 107 -17.25 -4.40 -6.96
C TYR A 107 -17.77 -5.75 -7.47
N LEU A 108 -17.34 -6.17 -8.67
CA LEU A 108 -17.72 -7.45 -9.25
C LEU A 108 -17.27 -8.61 -8.36
N THR A 109 -16.02 -8.62 -7.95
CA THR A 109 -15.48 -9.64 -7.02
C THR A 109 -16.21 -9.63 -5.68
N GLY A 110 -16.50 -8.45 -5.13
CA GLY A 110 -17.24 -8.32 -3.88
C GLY A 110 -18.68 -8.84 -3.99
N ILE A 111 -19.39 -8.49 -5.04
CA ILE A 111 -20.77 -8.97 -5.30
C ILE A 111 -20.78 -10.49 -5.49
N THR A 112 -19.90 -11.03 -6.33
CA THR A 112 -19.79 -12.48 -6.55
C THR A 112 -19.49 -13.23 -5.26
N TYR A 113 -18.60 -12.68 -4.43
CA TYR A 113 -18.30 -13.27 -3.12
C TYR A 113 -19.52 -13.26 -2.20
N LEU A 114 -20.25 -12.15 -2.11
CA LEU A 114 -21.45 -12.04 -1.26
C LEU A 114 -22.55 -13.00 -1.73
N LEU A 115 -22.73 -13.18 -3.04
CA LEU A 115 -23.68 -14.16 -3.58
C LEU A 115 -23.29 -15.59 -3.19
N LEU A 116 -22.01 -15.95 -3.35
CA LEU A 116 -21.52 -17.26 -2.93
C LEU A 116 -21.66 -17.47 -1.44
N LEU A 117 -21.36 -16.47 -0.62
CA LEU A 117 -21.56 -16.52 0.82
C LEU A 117 -23.03 -16.74 1.18
N ALA A 118 -23.95 -16.03 0.53
CA ALA A 118 -25.39 -16.20 0.74
C ALA A 118 -25.85 -17.64 0.42
N ILE A 119 -25.34 -18.21 -0.68
CA ILE A 119 -25.63 -19.61 -1.06
C ILE A 119 -25.09 -20.58 0.00
N ILE A 120 -23.86 -20.37 0.48
CA ILE A 120 -23.24 -21.22 1.51
C ILE A 120 -24.02 -21.13 2.82
N VAL A 121 -24.37 -19.92 3.28
CA VAL A 121 -25.17 -19.71 4.51
C VAL A 121 -26.52 -20.42 4.36
N PHE A 122 -27.20 -20.26 3.22
CA PHE A 122 -28.47 -20.92 2.95
C PHE A 122 -28.33 -22.44 2.98
N ALA A 123 -27.35 -23.01 2.27
CA ALA A 123 -27.11 -24.45 2.22
C ALA A 123 -26.80 -25.04 3.62
N VAL A 124 -25.97 -24.36 4.41
CA VAL A 124 -25.64 -24.79 5.77
C VAL A 124 -26.88 -24.72 6.69
N THR A 125 -27.65 -23.65 6.61
CA THR A 125 -28.86 -23.48 7.43
C THR A 125 -29.92 -24.54 7.09
N VAL A 126 -30.20 -24.74 5.81
CA VAL A 126 -31.16 -25.76 5.33
C VAL A 126 -30.65 -27.17 5.65
N GLY A 127 -29.36 -27.45 5.40
CA GLY A 127 -28.76 -28.75 5.67
C GLY A 127 -28.83 -29.14 7.15
N ILE A 128 -28.55 -28.22 8.06
CA ILE A 128 -28.70 -28.47 9.51
C ILE A 128 -30.18 -28.60 9.89
N GLY A 129 -31.04 -27.73 9.36
CA GLY A 129 -32.48 -27.77 9.62
C GLY A 129 -33.10 -29.10 9.20
N SER A 130 -32.75 -29.62 8.00
CA SER A 130 -33.28 -30.87 7.47
C SER A 130 -32.88 -32.11 8.29
N PHE A 131 -31.74 -32.08 8.98
CA PHE A 131 -31.30 -33.18 9.84
C PHE A 131 -32.20 -33.41 11.05
N PHE A 132 -32.95 -32.41 11.47
CA PHE A 132 -33.81 -32.44 12.66
C PHE A 132 -35.32 -32.52 12.36
N THR A 133 -35.70 -32.50 11.09
CA THR A 133 -37.14 -32.52 10.71
C THR A 133 -37.82 -33.87 10.92
N ASP A 134 -37.04 -34.95 10.96
CA ASP A 134 -37.58 -36.32 11.12
C ASP A 134 -37.66 -36.79 12.58
N THR A 135 -37.45 -35.88 13.56
CA THR A 135 -37.40 -36.19 14.98
C THR A 135 -38.50 -35.49 15.75
N LEU A 136 -38.80 -35.92 16.99
CA LEU A 136 -39.80 -35.39 17.91
C LEU A 136 -39.84 -33.85 17.97
N ASP A 137 -41.04 -33.26 18.19
CA ASP A 137 -41.32 -31.80 18.18
C ASP A 137 -40.32 -30.94 18.95
N ALA A 138 -39.77 -31.43 20.06
CA ALA A 138 -38.75 -30.73 20.82
C ALA A 138 -37.42 -30.62 20.07
N ALA A 139 -37.07 -31.61 19.25
CA ALA A 139 -35.86 -31.59 18.46
C ALA A 139 -35.91 -30.61 17.28
N ILE A 140 -37.10 -30.33 16.76
CA ILE A 140 -37.29 -29.31 15.69
C ILE A 140 -36.91 -27.94 16.20
N ILE A 141 -37.30 -27.57 17.42
CA ILE A 141 -36.96 -26.25 18.01
C ILE A 141 -35.44 -26.14 18.21
N ILE A 142 -34.80 -27.19 18.70
CA ILE A 142 -33.32 -27.25 18.87
C ILE A 142 -32.67 -27.16 17.51
N GLY A 143 -33.15 -27.85 16.48
CA GLY A 143 -32.63 -27.84 15.12
C GLY A 143 -32.69 -26.45 14.49
N ILE A 144 -33.79 -25.72 14.64
CA ILE A 144 -33.96 -24.34 14.18
C ILE A 144 -32.95 -23.41 14.87
N LEU A 145 -32.81 -23.54 16.20
CA LEU A 145 -31.91 -22.71 16.97
C LEU A 145 -30.45 -22.97 16.55
N LEU A 146 -30.08 -24.24 16.39
CA LEU A 146 -28.72 -24.64 15.95
C LEU A 146 -28.43 -24.15 14.53
N ALA A 147 -29.39 -24.26 13.63
CA ALA A 147 -29.29 -23.77 12.25
C ALA A 147 -29.09 -22.24 12.23
N ALA A 148 -29.86 -21.50 13.04
CA ALA A 148 -29.72 -20.05 13.14
C ALA A 148 -28.33 -19.62 13.67
N ILE A 149 -27.86 -20.25 14.75
CA ILE A 149 -26.54 -19.98 15.34
C ILE A 149 -25.44 -20.27 14.32
N THR A 150 -25.49 -21.41 13.64
CA THR A 150 -24.49 -21.81 12.65
C THR A 150 -24.51 -20.87 11.43
N GLY A 151 -25.71 -20.46 10.99
CA GLY A 151 -25.87 -19.49 9.92
C GLY A 151 -25.23 -18.13 10.26
N ILE A 152 -25.48 -17.61 11.48
CA ILE A 152 -24.88 -16.36 11.96
C ILE A 152 -23.34 -16.49 12.03
N PHE A 153 -22.85 -17.61 12.54
CA PHE A 153 -21.40 -17.86 12.65
C PHE A 153 -20.74 -17.93 11.26
N THR A 154 -21.35 -18.65 10.32
CA THR A 154 -20.88 -18.76 8.94
C THR A 154 -20.87 -17.39 8.25
N LEU A 155 -21.92 -16.60 8.46
CA LEU A 155 -22.00 -15.22 7.95
C LEU A 155 -20.88 -14.36 8.53
N GLY A 156 -20.64 -14.44 9.84
CA GLY A 156 -19.57 -13.70 10.53
C GLY A 156 -18.19 -14.01 9.98
N ILE A 157 -17.87 -15.32 9.82
CA ILE A 157 -16.61 -15.77 9.20
C ILE A 157 -16.51 -15.27 7.76
N GLY A 158 -17.58 -15.37 6.99
CA GLY A 158 -17.62 -14.92 5.61
C GLY A 158 -17.37 -13.41 5.49
N LEU A 159 -18.00 -12.59 6.30
CA LEU A 159 -17.73 -11.14 6.30
C LEU A 159 -16.30 -10.80 6.72
N PHE A 160 -15.75 -11.55 7.66
CA PHE A 160 -14.33 -11.43 8.02
C PHE A 160 -13.41 -11.76 6.85
N LEU A 161 -13.67 -12.86 6.12
CA LEU A 161 -12.91 -13.26 4.93
C LEU A 161 -13.04 -12.25 3.79
N LEU A 162 -14.16 -11.54 3.66
CA LEU A 162 -14.30 -10.46 2.68
C LEU A 162 -13.21 -9.39 2.84
N SER A 163 -12.84 -9.09 4.08
CA SER A 163 -11.74 -8.16 4.36
C SER A 163 -10.42 -8.64 3.76
N PHE A 164 -10.12 -9.93 3.79
CA PHE A 164 -8.92 -10.52 3.17
C PHE A 164 -8.98 -10.45 1.65
N ILE A 165 -10.14 -10.68 1.03
CA ILE A 165 -10.31 -10.60 -0.41
C ILE A 165 -10.07 -9.17 -0.90
N ILE A 166 -10.62 -8.18 -0.21
CA ILE A 166 -10.37 -6.77 -0.48
C ILE A 166 -8.87 -6.46 -0.33
N GLN A 167 -8.20 -7.05 0.67
CA GLN A 167 -6.77 -6.90 0.89
C GLN A 167 -5.94 -7.43 -0.27
N ILE A 168 -6.24 -8.65 -0.70
CA ILE A 168 -5.55 -9.31 -1.82
C ILE A 168 -5.73 -8.46 -3.08
N TYR A 169 -6.95 -7.97 -3.32
CA TYR A 169 -7.22 -7.09 -4.45
C TYR A 169 -6.34 -5.84 -4.44
N TYR A 170 -6.28 -5.10 -3.32
CA TYR A 170 -5.44 -3.91 -3.22
C TYR A 170 -3.94 -4.21 -3.25
N ARG A 171 -3.53 -5.41 -2.86
CA ARG A 171 -2.14 -5.86 -2.94
C ARG A 171 -1.74 -6.21 -4.38
N LEU A 172 -2.65 -6.81 -5.15
CA LEU A 172 -2.42 -7.18 -6.55
C LEU A 172 -2.53 -5.96 -7.47
N PHE A 173 -3.50 -5.08 -7.22
CA PHE A 173 -3.79 -3.91 -8.05
C PHE A 173 -3.37 -2.61 -7.34
N LYS A 174 -2.07 -2.43 -7.22
CA LYS A 174 -1.50 -1.22 -6.63
C LYS A 174 -1.73 0.00 -7.52
N CYS A 175 -2.09 1.13 -6.92
CA CYS A 175 -2.03 2.43 -7.59
C CYS A 175 -0.60 2.96 -7.51
N GLY A 176 -0.15 3.70 -8.51
CA GLY A 176 1.15 4.31 -8.44
C GLY A 176 1.59 5.00 -9.71
N ILE A 177 2.81 5.44 -9.65
CA ILE A 177 3.54 6.05 -10.75
C ILE A 177 4.64 5.07 -11.14
N VAL A 178 4.78 4.82 -12.41
CA VAL A 178 5.91 4.09 -12.97
C VAL A 178 6.70 5.07 -13.81
N ILE A 179 7.95 5.24 -13.47
CA ILE A 179 8.88 6.15 -14.17
C ILE A 179 9.86 5.27 -14.93
N ALA A 180 9.73 5.28 -16.25
CA ALA A 180 10.65 4.55 -17.11
C ALA A 180 11.95 5.35 -17.28
N VAL A 181 13.07 4.76 -16.85
CA VAL A 181 14.40 5.35 -16.93
C VAL A 181 15.15 4.73 -18.12
N ARG A 182 15.80 5.57 -18.92
CA ARG A 182 16.58 5.13 -20.10
C ARG A 182 17.77 4.29 -19.66
N GLY A 183 17.81 3.03 -20.14
CA GLY A 183 18.91 2.12 -19.83
C GLY A 183 18.96 1.58 -18.39
N GLY A 184 17.95 1.87 -17.57
CA GLY A 184 17.85 1.45 -16.18
C GLY A 184 16.56 0.72 -15.84
N MET A 185 16.46 0.28 -14.58
CA MET A 185 15.21 -0.27 -14.08
C MET A 185 14.16 0.84 -13.88
N PRO A 186 12.89 0.56 -14.16
CA PRO A 186 11.83 1.53 -13.89
C PRO A 186 11.72 1.80 -12.39
N VAL A 187 11.53 3.06 -12.01
CA VAL A 187 11.26 3.46 -10.63
C VAL A 187 9.76 3.34 -10.39
N TYR A 188 9.40 2.53 -9.39
CA TYR A 188 8.01 2.31 -9.00
C TYR A 188 7.72 3.08 -7.72
N ILE A 189 6.84 4.05 -7.82
CA ILE A 189 6.38 4.84 -6.69
C ILE A 189 4.93 4.48 -6.44
N PHE A 190 4.69 3.66 -5.43
CA PHE A 190 3.34 3.25 -5.09
C PHE A 190 2.65 4.32 -4.24
N THR A 191 1.36 4.45 -4.42
CA THR A 191 0.56 5.41 -3.65
C THR A 191 -0.73 4.77 -3.15
N ASN A 192 -1.23 5.27 -2.02
CA ASN A 192 -2.58 4.94 -1.62
C ASN A 192 -3.57 5.70 -2.51
N ARG A 193 -4.68 5.06 -2.87
CA ARG A 193 -5.73 5.65 -3.71
C ARG A 193 -6.24 7.00 -3.18
N ARG A 194 -6.25 7.20 -1.86
CA ARG A 194 -6.64 8.46 -1.21
C ARG A 194 -5.63 9.58 -1.45
N LEU A 195 -4.39 9.25 -1.74
CA LEU A 195 -3.28 10.18 -1.94
C LEU A 195 -2.87 10.31 -3.41
N LEU A 196 -3.71 9.82 -4.34
CA LEU A 196 -3.45 9.89 -5.78
C LEU A 196 -3.27 11.34 -6.27
N THR A 197 -3.96 12.30 -5.65
CA THR A 197 -3.79 13.73 -5.93
C THR A 197 -2.34 14.19 -5.70
N ARG A 198 -1.66 13.67 -4.66
CA ARG A 198 -0.25 13.97 -4.40
C ARG A 198 0.67 13.33 -5.43
N ALA A 199 0.33 12.12 -5.87
CA ALA A 199 1.05 11.46 -6.95
C ALA A 199 0.95 12.27 -8.25
N ASN A 200 -0.23 12.81 -8.57
CA ASN A 200 -0.42 13.71 -9.71
C ASN A 200 0.38 15.01 -9.57
N GLU A 201 0.45 15.57 -8.36
CA GLU A 201 1.28 16.75 -8.10
C GLU A 201 2.76 16.45 -8.31
N LEU A 202 3.25 15.29 -7.82
CA LEU A 202 4.62 14.84 -8.06
C LEU A 202 4.93 14.76 -9.55
N ILE A 203 4.04 14.16 -10.36
CA ILE A 203 4.23 14.07 -11.83
C ILE A 203 4.26 15.44 -12.46
N ARG A 204 3.35 16.33 -12.09
CA ARG A 204 3.34 17.69 -12.63
C ARG A 204 4.65 18.43 -12.34
N ARG A 205 5.13 18.35 -11.10
CA ARG A 205 6.41 18.95 -10.71
C ARG A 205 7.60 18.29 -11.40
N LEU A 206 7.55 16.95 -11.56
CA LEU A 206 8.55 16.18 -12.29
C LEU A 206 8.67 16.66 -13.75
N THR A 207 7.54 16.84 -14.44
CA THR A 207 7.52 17.31 -15.82
C THR A 207 8.15 18.70 -15.93
N ILE A 208 7.78 19.62 -15.04
CA ILE A 208 8.35 20.98 -15.01
C ILE A 208 9.85 20.95 -14.73
N ALA A 209 10.28 20.16 -13.74
CA ALA A 209 11.70 20.03 -13.39
C ALA A 209 12.52 19.43 -14.55
N ARG A 210 11.97 18.43 -15.23
CA ARG A 210 12.58 17.80 -16.41
C ARG A 210 12.73 18.81 -17.56
N GLU A 211 11.68 19.55 -17.88
CA GLU A 211 11.73 20.58 -18.95
C GLU A 211 12.77 21.66 -18.64
N LYS A 212 12.79 22.15 -17.39
CA LYS A 212 13.80 23.11 -16.93
C LYS A 212 15.20 22.56 -17.11
N ARG A 213 15.42 21.28 -16.77
CA ARG A 213 16.74 20.63 -16.86
C ARG A 213 17.18 20.44 -18.31
N ILE A 214 16.28 20.04 -19.20
CA ILE A 214 16.57 19.89 -20.64
C ILE A 214 16.94 21.25 -21.24
N LYS A 215 16.19 22.32 -20.94
CA LYS A 215 16.48 23.68 -21.42
C LYS A 215 17.85 24.18 -20.94
N LEU A 216 18.23 23.90 -19.68
CA LEU A 216 19.53 24.31 -19.14
C LEU A 216 20.71 23.62 -19.82
N ARG A 217 20.51 22.43 -20.42
CA ARG A 217 21.58 21.72 -21.16
C ARG A 217 21.68 22.10 -22.62
N GLY A 218 20.80 22.96 -23.13
CA GLY A 218 20.86 23.37 -24.54
C GLY A 218 20.57 22.25 -25.54
N VAL A 219 19.94 21.17 -25.08
CA VAL A 219 19.45 20.09 -25.94
C VAL A 219 18.05 20.48 -26.38
N VAL A 220 17.99 21.31 -27.39
CA VAL A 220 16.79 21.57 -28.20
C VAL A 220 17.03 20.91 -29.55
#